data_faccde0a540632f805bbeaa21ea33f66
#
_entry.id   faccde0a540632f805bbeaa21ea33f66
#
_cell.length_a   1.000
_cell.length_b   1.000
_cell.length_c   1.000
_cell.angle_alpha   90.00
_cell.angle_beta   90.00
_cell.angle_gamma   90.00
#
_symmetry.space_group_name_H-M   'P 1'
#
loop_
_entity.id
_entity.type
_entity.pdbx_description
1 polymer ?
#
loop_
_entity_poly.entity_id
_entity_poly.type
_entity_poly.pdbx_seq_one_letter_code
_entity_poly.pdbx_strand_id
1 'polypeptide(L)'
;MEDNEIMLLNNSKMYVSKIGKWMGLFSIISAVGMLFVAVAGLLLIYVSEHLDPSTPHYLDNVLGIGGIALIVLAVALIPPLIYIRRAVHAAKEVGVCHDLEPMGYYFHSMRGFWHYVAVMSVVLLVLGLLSVLLCVIFFLPTFGMF
;
A
#
# COMPACT_ATOMS: atom_id res chain seq x y z
N MET A 1 -14.04 1.80 -41.67
CA MET A 1 -14.27 1.54 -40.23
C MET A 1 -13.09 0.80 -39.63
N GLU A 2 -12.56 -0.22 -40.27
CA GLU A 2 -11.40 -1.03 -39.79
C GLU A 2 -10.14 -0.22 -39.50
N ASP A 3 -9.77 0.75 -40.35
CA ASP A 3 -8.53 1.54 -40.15
C ASP A 3 -8.57 2.38 -38.87
N ASN A 4 -9.74 2.92 -38.50
CA ASN A 4 -9.88 3.69 -37.27
C ASN A 4 -9.81 2.81 -36.02
N GLU A 5 -10.32 1.58 -36.07
CA GLU A 5 -10.26 0.62 -34.96
C GLU A 5 -8.82 0.16 -34.73
N ILE A 6 -8.08 -0.13 -35.79
CA ILE A 6 -6.66 -0.51 -35.73
C ILE A 6 -5.81 0.64 -35.16
N MET A 7 -6.09 1.88 -35.57
CA MET A 7 -5.39 3.06 -35.05
C MET A 7 -5.65 3.29 -33.57
N LEU A 8 -6.90 3.14 -33.11
CA LEU A 8 -7.27 3.23 -31.70
C LEU A 8 -6.60 2.14 -30.86
N LEU A 9 -6.55 0.91 -31.38
CA LEU A 9 -5.90 -0.20 -30.73
C LEU A 9 -4.41 0.02 -30.53
N ASN A 10 -3.71 0.48 -31.59
CA ASN A 10 -2.28 0.78 -31.53
C ASN A 10 -1.96 1.92 -30.56
N ASN A 11 -2.80 2.96 -30.54
CA ASN A 11 -2.64 4.05 -29.59
C ASN A 11 -2.83 3.56 -28.15
N SER A 12 -3.85 2.74 -27.89
CA SER A 12 -4.09 2.15 -26.57
C SER A 12 -2.92 1.30 -26.08
N LYS A 13 -2.34 0.45 -26.94
CA LYS A 13 -1.15 -0.36 -26.63
C LYS A 13 0.05 0.53 -26.27
N MET A 14 0.27 1.60 -27.01
CA MET A 14 1.36 2.54 -26.74
C MET A 14 1.20 3.23 -25.38
N TYR A 15 -0.02 3.64 -25.03
CA TYR A 15 -0.28 4.25 -23.72
C TYR A 15 -0.09 3.27 -22.57
N VAL A 16 -0.59 2.03 -22.67
CA VAL A 16 -0.40 0.99 -21.66
C VAL A 16 1.08 0.69 -21.45
N SER A 17 1.87 0.58 -22.53
CA SER A 17 3.32 0.37 -22.43
C SER A 17 4.05 1.54 -21.74
N LYS A 18 3.68 2.79 -22.03
CA LYS A 18 4.25 3.97 -21.36
C LYS A 18 3.89 4.01 -19.88
N ILE A 19 2.62 3.76 -19.55
CA ILE A 19 2.15 3.68 -18.15
C ILE A 19 2.88 2.56 -17.41
N GLY A 20 3.08 1.41 -18.05
CA GLY A 20 3.81 0.27 -17.47
C GLY A 20 5.22 0.62 -17.00
N LYS A 21 5.94 1.52 -17.69
CA LYS A 21 7.28 1.98 -17.27
C LYS A 21 7.21 2.78 -15.96
N TRP A 22 6.27 3.71 -15.85
CA TRP A 22 6.06 4.52 -14.65
C TRP A 22 5.59 3.68 -13.47
N MET A 23 4.68 2.73 -13.72
CA MET A 23 4.24 1.77 -12.71
C MET A 23 5.37 0.88 -12.22
N GLY A 24 6.31 0.52 -13.10
CA GLY A 24 7.50 -0.24 -12.73
C GLY A 24 8.37 0.52 -11.73
N LEU A 25 8.61 1.80 -11.98
CA LEU A 25 9.35 2.69 -11.07
C LEU A 25 8.60 2.85 -9.74
N PHE A 26 7.29 3.07 -9.79
CA PHE A 26 6.46 3.17 -8.59
C PHE A 26 6.47 1.87 -7.76
N SER A 27 6.47 0.70 -8.42
CA SER A 27 6.56 -0.60 -7.75
C SER A 27 7.88 -0.76 -6.98
N ILE A 28 9.00 -0.28 -7.54
CA ILE A 28 10.31 -0.33 -6.86
C ILE A 28 10.31 0.59 -5.64
N ILE A 29 9.84 1.83 -5.81
CA ILE A 29 9.76 2.81 -4.71
C ILE A 29 8.87 2.27 -3.58
N SER A 30 7.72 1.68 -3.92
CA SER A 30 6.80 1.08 -2.94
C SER A 30 7.43 -0.11 -2.21
N ALA A 31 8.20 -0.95 -2.90
CA ALA A 31 8.91 -2.07 -2.28
C ALA A 31 9.99 -1.59 -1.30
N VAL A 32 10.75 -0.57 -1.66
CA VAL A 32 11.74 0.05 -0.78
C VAL A 32 11.05 0.71 0.42
N GLY A 33 9.96 1.45 0.21
CA GLY A 33 9.17 2.07 1.28
C GLY A 33 8.64 1.02 2.27
N MET A 34 8.12 -0.11 1.78
CA MET A 34 7.65 -1.21 2.61
C MET A 34 8.79 -1.80 3.48
N LEU A 35 9.98 -1.94 2.91
CA LEU A 35 11.17 -2.41 3.66
C LEU A 35 11.52 -1.43 4.79
N PHE A 36 11.50 -0.12 4.52
CA PHE A 36 11.74 0.91 5.55
C PHE A 36 10.70 0.85 6.67
N VAL A 37 9.42 0.68 6.35
CA VAL A 37 8.35 0.55 7.35
C VAL A 37 8.57 -0.70 8.21
N ALA A 38 8.95 -1.83 7.62
CA ALA A 38 9.23 -3.06 8.36
C ALA A 38 10.45 -2.90 9.29
N VAL A 39 11.54 -2.31 8.81
CA VAL A 39 12.74 -2.04 9.61
C VAL A 39 12.44 -1.07 10.75
N ALA A 40 11.67 0.00 10.48
CA ALA A 40 11.25 0.94 11.51
C ALA A 40 10.40 0.26 12.59
N GLY A 41 9.50 -0.64 12.21
CA GLY A 41 8.70 -1.43 13.15
C GLY A 41 9.57 -2.31 14.06
N LEU A 42 10.55 -3.01 13.48
CA LEU A 42 11.50 -3.83 14.24
C LEU A 42 12.36 -2.99 15.20
N LEU A 43 12.83 -1.82 14.73
CA LEU A 43 13.60 -0.90 15.57
C LEU A 43 12.78 -0.38 16.76
N LEU A 44 11.50 -0.06 16.56
CA LEU A 44 10.64 0.38 17.66
C LEU A 44 10.43 -0.72 18.69
N ILE A 45 10.25 -1.97 18.28
CA ILE A 45 10.14 -3.11 19.19
C ILE A 45 11.48 -3.30 19.94
N TYR A 46 12.59 -3.26 19.23
CA TYR A 46 13.92 -3.41 19.85
C TYR A 46 14.17 -2.31 20.89
N VAL A 47 13.84 -1.05 20.58
CA VAL A 47 13.98 0.06 21.51
C VAL A 47 13.07 -0.12 22.72
N SER A 48 11.81 -0.58 22.53
CA SER A 48 10.90 -0.81 23.66
C SER A 48 11.42 -1.87 24.65
N GLU A 49 12.08 -2.91 24.15
CA GLU A 49 12.66 -3.97 25.01
C GLU A 49 13.93 -3.54 25.77
N HIS A 50 14.61 -2.49 25.30
CA HIS A 50 15.89 -2.02 25.85
C HIS A 50 15.79 -0.65 26.53
N LEU A 51 14.55 -0.17 26.79
CA LEU A 51 14.33 1.05 27.54
C LEU A 51 14.81 0.89 28.99
N ASP A 52 15.39 1.96 29.53
CA ASP A 52 15.87 2.01 30.91
C ASP A 52 14.70 1.78 31.88
N PRO A 53 14.85 0.97 32.95
CA PRO A 53 13.79 0.75 33.97
C PRO A 53 13.27 2.02 34.63
N SER A 54 13.97 3.13 34.49
CA SER A 54 13.52 4.47 34.94
C SER A 54 12.51 5.14 34.01
N THR A 55 12.31 4.61 32.78
CA THR A 55 11.33 5.16 31.84
C THR A 55 9.92 4.76 32.23
N PRO A 56 8.92 5.64 32.01
CA PRO A 56 7.55 5.31 32.30
C PRO A 56 7.05 4.11 31.47
N HIS A 57 6.45 3.12 32.10
CA HIS A 57 5.94 1.89 31.45
C HIS A 57 4.97 2.13 30.29
N TYR A 58 4.30 3.30 30.23
CA TYR A 58 3.41 3.61 29.11
C TYR A 58 4.17 3.86 27.80
N LEU A 59 5.42 4.38 27.88
CA LEU A 59 6.25 4.61 26.67
C LEU A 59 6.70 3.30 26.05
N ASP A 60 7.08 2.33 26.87
CA ASP A 60 7.44 0.99 26.44
C ASP A 60 6.25 0.34 25.69
N ASN A 61 5.08 0.33 26.29
CA ASN A 61 3.88 -0.22 25.66
C ASN A 61 3.52 0.48 24.34
N VAL A 62 3.61 1.81 24.29
CA VAL A 62 3.29 2.59 23.06
C VAL A 62 4.28 2.29 21.95
N LEU A 63 5.57 2.19 22.25
CA LEU A 63 6.60 1.86 21.25
C LEU A 63 6.44 0.43 20.75
N GLY A 64 6.23 -0.53 21.63
CA GLY A 64 6.03 -1.93 21.27
C GLY A 64 4.79 -2.14 20.38
N ILE A 65 3.64 -1.57 20.78
CA ILE A 65 2.40 -1.62 19.99
C ILE A 65 2.58 -0.90 18.65
N GLY A 66 3.24 0.26 18.65
CA GLY A 66 3.55 1.01 17.44
C GLY A 66 4.42 0.21 16.46
N GLY A 67 5.43 -0.48 16.97
CA GLY A 67 6.30 -1.35 16.18
C GLY A 67 5.53 -2.52 15.56
N ILE A 68 4.67 -3.19 16.33
CA ILE A 68 3.81 -4.26 15.81
C ILE A 68 2.86 -3.74 14.74
N ALA A 69 2.25 -2.58 14.96
CA ALA A 69 1.34 -1.96 13.98
C ALA A 69 2.05 -1.66 12.65
N LEU A 70 3.30 -1.19 12.67
CA LEU A 70 4.08 -0.96 11.46
C LEU A 70 4.42 -2.26 10.73
N ILE A 71 4.72 -3.34 11.43
CA ILE A 71 4.97 -4.65 10.81
C ILE A 71 3.69 -5.17 10.15
N VAL A 72 2.56 -5.09 10.83
CA VAL A 72 1.26 -5.48 10.26
C VAL A 72 0.94 -4.65 9.00
N LEU A 73 1.21 -3.34 9.04
CA LEU A 73 1.05 -2.46 7.88
C LEU A 73 1.97 -2.88 6.72
N ALA A 74 3.23 -3.20 7.00
CA ALA A 74 4.16 -3.67 5.98
C ALA A 74 3.66 -4.97 5.32
N VAL A 75 3.17 -5.92 6.08
CA VAL A 75 2.58 -7.18 5.57
C VAL A 75 1.33 -6.89 4.73
N ALA A 76 0.47 -5.97 5.17
CA ALA A 76 -0.73 -5.57 4.43
C ALA A 76 -0.42 -4.88 3.08
N LEU A 77 0.78 -4.34 2.90
CA LEU A 77 1.21 -3.74 1.63
C LEU A 77 1.72 -4.76 0.60
N ILE A 78 1.91 -6.04 0.98
CA ILE A 78 2.39 -7.09 0.07
C ILE A 78 1.42 -7.36 -1.09
N PRO A 79 0.10 -7.59 -0.87
CA PRO A 79 -0.82 -7.90 -1.96
C PRO A 79 -0.89 -6.82 -3.05
N PRO A 80 -1.05 -5.52 -2.75
CA PRO A 80 -1.08 -4.49 -3.79
C PRO A 80 0.23 -4.43 -4.58
N LEU A 81 1.37 -4.67 -3.95
CA LEU A 81 2.65 -4.73 -4.63
C LEU A 81 2.73 -5.88 -5.65
N ILE A 82 2.16 -7.05 -5.31
CA ILE A 82 2.07 -8.18 -6.24
C ILE A 82 1.19 -7.83 -7.44
N TYR A 83 0.03 -7.20 -7.22
CA TYR A 83 -0.86 -6.79 -8.31
C TYR A 83 -0.20 -5.76 -9.25
N ILE A 84 0.50 -4.77 -8.69
CA ILE A 84 1.24 -3.79 -9.49
C ILE A 84 2.33 -4.48 -10.33
N ARG A 85 3.11 -5.40 -9.74
CA ARG A 85 4.15 -6.14 -10.47
C ARG A 85 3.58 -6.97 -11.62
N ARG A 86 2.46 -7.65 -11.41
CA ARG A 86 1.75 -8.40 -12.47
C ARG A 86 1.27 -7.46 -13.58
N ALA A 87 0.69 -6.30 -13.22
CA ALA A 87 0.27 -5.31 -14.19
C ALA A 87 1.43 -4.73 -15.00
N VAL A 88 2.58 -4.48 -14.36
CA VAL A 88 3.81 -4.01 -15.04
C VAL A 88 4.32 -5.04 -16.03
N HIS A 89 4.31 -6.32 -15.65
CA HIS A 89 4.74 -7.40 -16.56
C HIS A 89 3.83 -7.48 -17.78
N ALA A 90 2.51 -7.53 -17.57
CA ALA A 90 1.53 -7.52 -18.64
C ALA A 90 1.62 -6.28 -19.54
N ALA A 91 1.84 -5.09 -18.96
CA ALA A 91 2.01 -3.85 -19.73
C ALA A 91 3.25 -3.85 -20.63
N LYS A 92 4.34 -4.53 -20.23
CA LYS A 92 5.53 -4.71 -21.08
C LYS A 92 5.24 -5.65 -22.24
N GLU A 93 4.51 -6.73 -21.99
CA GLU A 93 4.14 -7.71 -23.04
C GLU A 93 3.19 -7.10 -24.07
N VAL A 94 2.26 -6.24 -23.66
CA VAL A 94 1.36 -5.49 -24.57
C VAL A 94 2.15 -4.70 -25.63
N GLY A 95 3.33 -4.18 -25.27
CA GLY A 95 4.18 -3.41 -26.20
C GLY A 95 4.90 -4.28 -27.24
N VAL A 96 5.03 -5.58 -27.01
CA VAL A 96 5.81 -6.51 -27.84
C VAL A 96 4.91 -7.46 -28.63
N CYS A 97 3.80 -7.91 -28.05
CA CYS A 97 2.89 -8.88 -28.64
C CYS A 97 1.80 -8.22 -29.49
N HIS A 98 1.44 -8.88 -30.61
CA HIS A 98 0.32 -8.47 -31.45
C HIS A 98 -1.04 -8.88 -30.87
N ASP A 99 -1.05 -9.81 -29.90
CA ASP A 99 -2.26 -10.34 -29.27
C ASP A 99 -2.85 -9.38 -28.23
N LEU A 100 -4.17 -9.48 -28.04
CA LEU A 100 -4.93 -8.72 -27.04
C LEU A 100 -4.90 -9.36 -25.64
N GLU A 101 -4.42 -10.58 -25.54
CA GLU A 101 -4.41 -11.35 -24.27
C GLU A 101 -3.64 -10.64 -23.15
N PRO A 102 -2.42 -10.09 -23.38
CA PRO A 102 -1.68 -9.37 -22.35
C PRO A 102 -2.42 -8.12 -21.84
N MET A 103 -3.23 -7.49 -22.69
CA MET A 103 -4.05 -6.34 -22.32
C MET A 103 -5.16 -6.74 -21.34
N GLY A 104 -5.78 -7.90 -21.55
CA GLY A 104 -6.74 -8.49 -20.60
C GLY A 104 -6.13 -8.76 -19.23
N TYR A 105 -4.94 -9.33 -19.16
CA TYR A 105 -4.20 -9.57 -17.92
C TYR A 105 -3.84 -8.27 -17.19
N TYR A 106 -3.47 -7.22 -17.92
CA TYR A 106 -3.21 -5.90 -17.35
C TYR A 106 -4.45 -5.34 -16.64
N PHE A 107 -5.60 -5.30 -17.32
CA PHE A 107 -6.83 -4.79 -16.73
C PHE A 107 -7.33 -5.65 -15.57
N HIS A 108 -7.19 -6.97 -15.65
CA HIS A 108 -7.55 -7.85 -14.55
C HIS A 108 -6.69 -7.59 -13.29
N SER A 109 -5.38 -7.42 -13.47
CA SER A 109 -4.46 -7.09 -12.36
C SER A 109 -4.75 -5.70 -11.78
N MET A 110 -5.08 -4.72 -12.62
CA MET A 110 -5.47 -3.39 -12.19
C MET A 110 -6.79 -3.38 -11.41
N ARG A 111 -7.78 -4.16 -11.86
CA ARG A 111 -9.03 -4.33 -11.12
C ARG A 111 -8.78 -4.91 -9.73
N GLY A 112 -7.95 -5.94 -9.63
CA GLY A 112 -7.57 -6.54 -8.33
C GLY A 112 -6.86 -5.54 -7.40
N PHE A 113 -5.95 -4.75 -7.94
CA PHE A 113 -5.26 -3.69 -7.22
C PHE A 113 -6.25 -2.65 -6.65
N TRP A 114 -7.11 -2.09 -7.50
CA TRP A 114 -8.07 -1.06 -7.06
C TRP A 114 -9.10 -1.60 -6.07
N HIS A 115 -9.55 -2.85 -6.24
CA HIS A 115 -10.43 -3.49 -5.27
C HIS A 115 -9.76 -3.61 -3.90
N TYR A 116 -8.50 -4.06 -3.86
CA TYR A 116 -7.75 -4.16 -2.61
C TYR A 116 -7.53 -2.80 -1.96
N VAL A 117 -7.12 -1.79 -2.74
CA VAL A 117 -6.92 -0.41 -2.24
C VAL A 117 -8.23 0.15 -1.66
N ALA A 118 -9.35 -0.05 -2.34
CA ALA A 118 -10.65 0.41 -1.85
C ALA A 118 -11.01 -0.24 -0.50
N VAL A 119 -10.87 -1.55 -0.38
CA VAL A 119 -11.15 -2.27 0.87
C VAL A 119 -10.22 -1.80 1.99
N MET A 120 -8.92 -1.69 1.73
CA MET A 120 -7.95 -1.22 2.73
C MET A 120 -8.20 0.23 3.14
N SER A 121 -8.62 1.10 2.21
CA SER A 121 -8.97 2.49 2.52
C SER A 121 -10.16 2.56 3.48
N VAL A 122 -11.18 1.73 3.28
CA VAL A 122 -12.34 1.66 4.19
C VAL A 122 -11.91 1.16 5.57
N VAL A 123 -11.09 0.10 5.64
CA VAL A 123 -10.58 -0.45 6.90
C VAL A 123 -9.77 0.62 7.66
N LEU A 124 -8.84 1.31 6.98
CA LEU A 124 -8.04 2.36 7.60
C LEU A 124 -8.88 3.55 8.07
N LEU A 125 -9.92 3.92 7.32
CA LEU A 125 -10.84 4.97 7.71
C LEU A 125 -11.60 4.60 8.98
N VAL A 126 -12.13 3.39 9.06
CA VAL A 126 -12.85 2.89 10.24
C VAL A 126 -11.92 2.84 11.47
N LEU A 127 -10.70 2.31 11.31
CA LEU A 127 -9.70 2.26 12.38
C LEU A 127 -9.29 3.67 12.84
N GLY A 128 -9.13 4.60 11.88
CA GLY A 128 -8.82 6.00 12.17
C GLY A 128 -9.93 6.67 12.97
N LEU A 129 -11.20 6.49 12.58
CA LEU A 129 -12.34 7.01 13.33
C LEU A 129 -12.43 6.43 14.74
N LEU A 130 -12.22 5.11 14.88
CA LEU A 130 -12.20 4.46 16.20
C LEU A 130 -11.06 4.99 17.07
N SER A 131 -9.87 5.20 16.53
CA SER A 131 -8.74 5.74 17.30
C SER A 131 -9.00 7.17 17.77
N VAL A 132 -9.58 8.02 16.92
CA VAL A 132 -10.00 9.38 17.31
C VAL A 132 -11.05 9.33 18.43
N LEU A 133 -12.06 8.47 18.29
CA LEU A 133 -13.10 8.31 19.29
C LEU A 133 -12.53 7.87 20.66
N LEU A 134 -11.61 6.91 20.65
CA LEU A 134 -10.91 6.47 21.86
C LEU A 134 -10.09 7.61 22.47
N CYS A 135 -9.33 8.35 21.64
CA CYS A 135 -8.59 9.51 22.12
C CYS A 135 -9.52 10.53 22.80
N VAL A 136 -10.66 10.84 22.19
CA VAL A 136 -11.65 11.77 22.77
C VAL A 136 -12.16 11.26 24.12
N ILE A 137 -12.54 9.98 24.20
CA ILE A 137 -13.07 9.40 25.45
C ILE A 137 -12.04 9.41 26.59
N PHE A 138 -10.76 9.13 26.27
CA PHE A 138 -9.72 9.06 27.29
C PHE A 138 -9.16 10.43 27.69
N PHE A 139 -9.13 11.39 26.76
CA PHE A 139 -8.54 12.71 27.04
C PHE A 139 -9.55 13.76 27.53
N LEU A 140 -10.84 13.68 27.17
CA LEU A 140 -11.86 14.62 27.65
C LEU A 140 -11.95 14.71 29.20
N PRO A 141 -11.95 13.59 29.94
CA PRO A 141 -12.01 13.66 31.44
C PRO A 141 -10.75 14.27 32.05
N THR A 142 -9.59 14.13 31.40
CA THR A 142 -8.31 14.67 31.92
C THR A 142 -8.20 16.20 31.80
N PHE A 143 -8.99 16.82 30.93
CA PHE A 143 -9.01 18.29 30.77
C PHE A 143 -10.05 18.99 31.63
N GLY A 144 -10.74 18.28 32.54
CA GLY A 144 -11.64 18.90 33.56
C GLY A 144 -12.81 19.67 32.95
N MET A 145 -13.33 19.25 31.79
CA MET A 145 -14.50 19.87 31.15
C MET A 145 -15.85 19.29 31.65
N PHE A 146 -15.86 18.65 32.82
CA PHE A 146 -17.10 18.28 33.55
C PHE A 146 -16.90 18.48 35.03
#